data_7fd6acab27679cea28b3a152079ca2af
#
_entry.id   7fd6acab27679cea28b3a152079ca2af
#
_cell.length_a   1.000
_cell.length_b   1.000
_cell.length_c   1.000
_cell.angle_alpha   90.00
_cell.angle_beta   90.00
_cell.angle_gamma   90.00
#
_symmetry.space_group_name_H-M   'P 1'
#
loop_
_entity.id
_entity.type
_entity.pdbx_description
1 polymer ?
#
loop_
_entity_poly.entity_id
_entity_poly.type
_entity_poly.pdbx_seq_one_letter_code
_entity_poly.pdbx_strand_id
1 'polypeptide(L)'
;IGKESLENATSSYNLEFRDSEYKFPTHCPECGTTLVREEGEAAWRCPNESGCAPQIKGKMEHFVSRKAMNIEGLGSETIDLLYSQGLLKNIADIYSLTQEDIARQERLGEKSAHNMLASIEVSKQVPWARVLFALGIRMVGETTARKIARRFPSIDQLQWATMEQLTSIEDVG
;
A
#
# COMPACT_ATOMS: atom_id res chain seq x y z
N ILE A 1 -37.02 8.63 40.28
CA ILE A 1 -36.79 9.01 38.87
C ILE A 1 -36.99 7.74 38.07
N GLY A 2 -38.11 7.68 37.35
CA GLY A 2 -38.75 6.46 36.95
C GLY A 2 -38.18 5.80 35.69
N LYS A 3 -38.45 4.48 35.60
CA LYS A 3 -38.13 3.61 34.47
C LYS A 3 -38.81 4.00 33.14
N GLU A 4 -39.72 4.95 33.14
CA GLU A 4 -40.44 5.41 31.91
C GLU A 4 -39.64 6.29 30.97
N SER A 5 -38.52 6.89 31.42
CA SER A 5 -37.71 7.78 30.57
C SER A 5 -36.72 7.03 29.65
N LEU A 6 -36.48 5.73 29.88
CA LEU A 6 -35.54 4.94 29.07
C LEU A 6 -36.23 4.21 27.90
N GLU A 7 -37.51 3.92 27.99
CA GLU A 7 -38.23 3.25 26.91
C GLU A 7 -38.58 4.20 25.74
N ASN A 8 -38.74 5.50 26.03
CA ASN A 8 -39.00 6.51 24.99
C ASN A 8 -37.74 6.98 24.22
N ALA A 9 -36.55 6.78 24.78
CA ALA A 9 -35.30 7.13 24.11
C ALA A 9 -34.84 6.09 23.07
N THR A 10 -35.28 4.83 23.23
CA THR A 10 -34.94 3.74 22.29
C THR A 10 -35.86 3.68 21.06
N SER A 11 -37.02 4.35 21.12
CA SER A 11 -37.98 4.31 20.01
C SER A 11 -37.66 5.26 18.85
N SER A 12 -36.92 6.32 19.09
CA SER A 12 -36.63 7.31 18.03
C SER A 12 -35.42 6.97 17.15
N TYR A 13 -34.57 6.06 17.56
CA TYR A 13 -33.40 5.65 16.76
C TYR A 13 -33.66 4.47 15.80
N ASN A 14 -34.84 3.85 15.86
CA ASN A 14 -35.15 2.64 15.10
C ASN A 14 -35.91 2.87 13.78
N LEU A 15 -36.21 4.10 13.39
CA LEU A 15 -37.12 4.38 12.26
C LEU A 15 -36.42 4.70 10.94
N GLU A 16 -35.13 5.04 10.94
CA GLU A 16 -34.44 5.44 9.70
C GLU A 16 -33.57 4.36 9.06
N PHE A 17 -33.33 3.24 9.72
CA PHE A 17 -32.45 2.17 9.20
C PHE A 17 -33.18 0.97 8.59
N ARG A 18 -34.50 1.02 8.37
CA ARG A 18 -35.29 -0.18 8.03
C ARG A 18 -35.43 -0.53 6.56
N ASP A 19 -34.99 0.32 5.60
CA ASP A 19 -35.32 0.06 4.20
C ASP A 19 -34.19 0.20 3.16
N SER A 20 -32.93 0.30 3.55
CA SER A 20 -31.86 0.14 2.57
C SER A 20 -31.03 -1.10 2.88
N GLU A 21 -31.39 -2.21 2.24
CA GLU A 21 -30.52 -3.37 2.17
C GLU A 21 -29.18 -2.93 1.57
N TYR A 22 -28.11 -2.91 2.37
CA TYR A 22 -26.79 -2.50 1.91
C TYR A 22 -26.32 -3.48 0.84
N LYS A 23 -26.28 -3.03 -0.41
CA LYS A 23 -25.75 -3.81 -1.52
C LYS A 23 -24.25 -3.56 -1.64
N PHE A 24 -23.47 -4.60 -1.38
CA PHE A 24 -22.04 -4.55 -1.62
C PHE A 24 -21.76 -4.23 -3.10
N PRO A 25 -20.79 -3.35 -3.39
CA PRO A 25 -20.40 -3.09 -4.77
C PRO A 25 -19.82 -4.37 -5.39
N THR A 26 -20.22 -4.67 -6.60
CA THR A 26 -19.70 -5.80 -7.38
C THR A 26 -18.49 -5.40 -8.24
N HIS A 27 -18.29 -4.11 -8.42
CA HIS A 27 -17.22 -3.53 -9.21
C HIS A 27 -16.46 -2.49 -8.40
N CYS A 28 -15.18 -2.35 -8.71
CA CYS A 28 -14.34 -1.33 -8.10
C CYS A 28 -14.86 0.07 -8.46
N PRO A 29 -15.14 0.95 -7.49
CA PRO A 29 -15.65 2.30 -7.76
C PRO A 29 -14.65 3.18 -8.52
N GLU A 30 -13.34 2.88 -8.43
CA GLU A 30 -12.29 3.66 -9.07
C GLU A 30 -11.99 3.23 -10.52
N CYS A 31 -11.86 1.92 -10.76
CA CYS A 31 -11.42 1.43 -12.07
C CYS A 31 -12.47 0.55 -12.79
N GLY A 32 -13.64 0.32 -12.21
CA GLY A 32 -14.73 -0.46 -12.80
C GLY A 32 -14.48 -1.98 -12.90
N THR A 33 -13.32 -2.47 -12.47
CA THR A 33 -12.99 -3.91 -12.51
C THR A 33 -13.87 -4.69 -11.56
N THR A 34 -14.37 -5.86 -11.96
CA THR A 34 -15.14 -6.75 -11.10
C THR A 34 -14.33 -7.14 -9.86
N LEU A 35 -14.96 -6.96 -8.69
CA LEU A 35 -14.32 -7.34 -7.42
C LEU A 35 -14.31 -8.86 -7.27
N VAL A 36 -13.25 -9.37 -6.67
CA VAL A 36 -13.08 -10.79 -6.35
C VAL A 36 -13.01 -10.99 -4.84
N ARG A 37 -13.47 -12.16 -4.39
CA ARG A 37 -13.34 -12.61 -3.01
C ARG A 37 -12.85 -14.05 -3.04
N GLU A 38 -11.72 -14.31 -2.40
CA GLU A 38 -11.19 -15.65 -2.29
C GLU A 38 -12.00 -16.47 -1.28
N GLU A 39 -12.03 -17.77 -1.49
CA GLU A 39 -12.73 -18.68 -0.59
C GLU A 39 -12.16 -18.60 0.84
N GLY A 40 -13.05 -18.44 1.82
CA GLY A 40 -12.65 -18.26 3.22
C GLY A 40 -12.32 -16.81 3.63
N GLU A 41 -12.24 -15.86 2.69
CA GLU A 41 -12.00 -14.44 3.01
C GLU A 41 -13.32 -13.65 3.10
N ALA A 42 -13.37 -12.72 4.04
CA ALA A 42 -14.50 -11.80 4.19
C ALA A 42 -14.41 -10.61 3.22
N ALA A 43 -13.21 -10.22 2.80
CA ALA A 43 -12.94 -9.00 2.05
C ALA A 43 -13.08 -9.20 0.54
N TRP A 44 -13.83 -8.29 -0.11
CA TRP A 44 -13.84 -8.13 -1.56
C TRP A 44 -12.67 -7.26 -1.99
N ARG A 45 -12.02 -7.60 -3.09
CA ARG A 45 -10.83 -6.90 -3.59
C ARG A 45 -10.92 -6.61 -5.07
N CYS A 46 -10.31 -5.51 -5.46
CA CYS A 46 -10.06 -5.22 -6.87
C CYS A 46 -8.80 -5.96 -7.32
N PRO A 47 -8.87 -6.87 -8.30
CA PRO A 47 -7.69 -7.60 -8.79
C PRO A 47 -6.82 -6.79 -9.75
N ASN A 48 -7.22 -5.57 -10.13
CA ASN A 48 -6.48 -4.72 -11.07
C ASN A 48 -5.34 -3.97 -10.39
N GLU A 49 -4.30 -4.69 -9.99
CA GLU A 49 -3.16 -4.15 -9.23
C GLU A 49 -2.31 -3.14 -10.00
N SER A 50 -2.26 -3.27 -11.34
CA SER A 50 -1.44 -2.42 -12.21
C SER A 50 -2.21 -1.30 -12.89
N GLY A 51 -3.54 -1.30 -12.83
CA GLY A 51 -4.38 -0.30 -13.49
C GLY A 51 -5.32 0.45 -12.56
N CYS A 52 -5.37 0.10 -11.28
CA CYS A 52 -6.20 0.80 -10.30
C CYS A 52 -5.36 1.85 -9.56
N ALA A 53 -5.65 3.12 -9.79
CA ALA A 53 -4.87 4.24 -9.26
C ALA A 53 -4.69 4.20 -7.72
N PRO A 54 -5.72 3.97 -6.89
CA PRO A 54 -5.53 3.84 -5.45
C PRO A 54 -4.59 2.71 -5.05
N GLN A 55 -4.59 1.58 -5.76
CA GLN A 55 -3.68 0.47 -5.45
C GLN A 55 -2.24 0.80 -5.82
N ILE A 56 -2.03 1.41 -7.00
CA ILE A 56 -0.70 1.84 -7.44
C ILE A 56 -0.13 2.85 -6.45
N LYS A 57 -0.90 3.89 -6.10
CA LYS A 57 -0.48 4.91 -5.14
C LYS A 57 -0.26 4.33 -3.75
N GLY A 58 -1.17 3.49 -3.24
CA GLY A 58 -1.03 2.82 -1.96
C GLY A 58 0.21 1.91 -1.87
N LYS A 59 0.57 1.22 -2.95
CA LYS A 59 1.84 0.47 -3.03
C LYS A 59 3.06 1.39 -2.93
N MET A 60 3.02 2.55 -3.59
CA MET A 60 4.10 3.54 -3.51
C MET A 60 4.22 4.14 -2.11
N GLU A 61 3.09 4.52 -1.48
CA GLU A 61 3.06 5.02 -0.10
C GLU A 61 3.63 4.02 0.90
N HIS A 62 3.23 2.74 0.76
CA HIS A 62 3.81 1.67 1.57
C HIS A 62 5.32 1.55 1.34
N PHE A 63 5.75 1.54 0.07
CA PHE A 63 7.16 1.39 -0.32
C PHE A 63 8.04 2.50 0.27
N VAL A 64 7.61 3.76 0.19
CA VAL A 64 8.40 4.89 0.70
C VAL A 64 8.32 5.07 2.21
N SER A 65 7.41 4.36 2.89
CA SER A 65 7.15 4.53 4.31
C SER A 65 8.37 4.31 5.19
N ARG A 66 8.35 4.89 6.40
CA ARG A 66 9.47 4.86 7.37
C ARG A 66 9.95 3.44 7.70
N LYS A 67 9.04 2.47 7.78
CA LYS A 67 9.37 1.06 8.06
C LYS A 67 9.91 0.30 6.84
N ALA A 68 9.58 0.77 5.65
CA ALA A 68 10.00 0.21 4.38
C ALA A 68 11.29 0.90 3.88
N MET A 69 11.28 1.59 2.76
CA MET A 69 12.48 2.22 2.18
C MET A 69 12.86 3.53 2.86
N ASN A 70 11.98 4.13 3.66
CA ASN A 70 12.18 5.39 4.39
C ASN A 70 12.61 6.55 3.49
N ILE A 71 11.86 6.78 2.41
CA ILE A 71 12.14 7.87 1.49
C ILE A 71 11.36 9.11 1.95
N GLU A 72 12.08 10.10 2.45
CA GLU A 72 11.49 11.35 2.92
C GLU A 72 11.10 12.26 1.75
N GLY A 73 10.02 13.02 1.92
CA GLY A 73 9.51 13.96 0.91
C GLY A 73 8.49 13.34 -0.06
N LEU A 74 8.41 12.02 -0.18
CA LEU A 74 7.42 11.31 -0.98
C LEU A 74 6.21 10.89 -0.12
N GLY A 75 5.51 11.86 0.47
CA GLY A 75 4.22 11.60 1.14
C GLY A 75 3.08 11.39 0.14
N SER A 76 1.87 11.07 0.64
CA SER A 76 0.68 10.81 -0.19
C SER A 76 0.37 11.93 -1.17
N GLU A 77 0.42 13.20 -0.73
CA GLU A 77 0.17 14.36 -1.61
C GLU A 77 1.21 14.47 -2.74
N THR A 78 2.49 14.21 -2.43
CA THR A 78 3.55 14.25 -3.45
C THR A 78 3.42 13.08 -4.44
N ILE A 79 3.08 11.90 -3.95
CA ILE A 79 2.81 10.73 -4.80
C ILE A 79 1.62 11.01 -5.71
N ASP A 80 0.53 11.57 -5.19
CA ASP A 80 -0.65 11.94 -5.97
C ASP A 80 -0.30 12.95 -7.07
N LEU A 81 0.47 13.97 -6.74
CA LEU A 81 0.92 14.99 -7.68
C LEU A 81 1.77 14.37 -8.80
N LEU A 82 2.83 13.64 -8.46
CA LEU A 82 3.74 13.04 -9.44
C LEU A 82 3.05 11.94 -10.27
N TYR A 83 2.10 11.19 -9.67
CA TYR A 83 1.27 10.23 -10.38
C TYR A 83 0.35 10.92 -11.40
N SER A 84 -0.31 12.01 -11.02
CA SER A 84 -1.20 12.77 -11.92
C SER A 84 -0.45 13.40 -13.10
N GLN A 85 0.81 13.75 -12.91
CA GLN A 85 1.70 14.25 -13.96
C GLN A 85 2.33 13.13 -14.82
N GLY A 86 2.02 11.86 -14.50
CA GLY A 86 2.54 10.70 -15.23
C GLY A 86 4.02 10.39 -15.00
N LEU A 87 4.63 11.03 -13.99
CA LEU A 87 6.03 10.82 -13.59
C LEU A 87 6.22 9.55 -12.75
N LEU A 88 5.19 9.15 -12.02
CA LEU A 88 5.16 7.91 -11.25
C LEU A 88 4.02 7.02 -11.76
N LYS A 89 4.33 5.85 -12.29
CA LYS A 89 3.37 4.82 -12.73
C LYS A 89 3.53 3.53 -11.93
N ASN A 90 4.70 3.31 -11.38
CA ASN A 90 5.05 2.16 -10.56
C ASN A 90 6.19 2.52 -9.59
N ILE A 91 6.52 1.61 -8.68
CA ILE A 91 7.56 1.81 -7.65
C ILE A 91 8.95 2.09 -8.27
N ALA A 92 9.29 1.48 -9.41
CA ALA A 92 10.60 1.66 -10.02
C ALA A 92 10.83 3.09 -10.54
N ASP A 93 9.76 3.78 -10.96
CA ASP A 93 9.84 5.15 -11.45
C ASP A 93 10.34 6.12 -10.38
N ILE A 94 10.21 5.79 -9.09
CA ILE A 94 10.76 6.59 -7.98
C ILE A 94 12.26 6.79 -8.13
N TYR A 95 12.97 5.77 -8.59
CA TYR A 95 14.43 5.80 -8.79
C TYR A 95 14.86 6.45 -10.11
N SER A 96 13.90 6.79 -10.95
CA SER A 96 14.13 7.49 -12.23
C SER A 96 13.80 8.99 -12.17
N LEU A 97 13.28 9.48 -11.04
CA LEU A 97 12.95 10.88 -10.83
C LEU A 97 14.21 11.76 -10.92
N THR A 98 14.10 12.87 -11.64
CA THR A 98 15.15 13.89 -11.76
C THR A 98 14.83 15.11 -10.92
N GLN A 99 15.84 15.95 -10.66
CA GLN A 99 15.64 17.22 -9.97
C GLN A 99 14.68 18.14 -10.72
N GLU A 100 14.77 18.15 -12.05
CA GLU A 100 13.87 18.93 -12.90
C GLU A 100 12.42 18.48 -12.80
N ASP A 101 12.18 17.16 -12.81
CA ASP A 101 10.83 16.61 -12.71
C ASP A 101 10.14 17.03 -11.42
N ILE A 102 10.88 17.04 -10.31
CA ILE A 102 10.36 17.38 -9.01
C ILE A 102 10.23 18.91 -8.87
N ALA A 103 11.27 19.67 -9.23
CA ALA A 103 11.31 21.13 -9.03
C ALA A 103 10.28 21.90 -9.88
N ARG A 104 9.85 21.32 -11.01
CA ARG A 104 8.80 21.89 -11.86
C ARG A 104 7.40 21.78 -11.27
N GLN A 105 7.21 20.95 -10.24
CA GLN A 105 5.89 20.74 -9.66
C GLN A 105 5.50 21.91 -8.75
N GLU A 106 4.23 22.29 -8.79
CA GLU A 106 3.69 23.26 -7.84
C GLU A 106 3.97 22.79 -6.42
N ARG A 107 4.40 23.70 -5.56
CA ARG A 107 4.72 23.47 -4.13
C ARG A 107 6.01 22.70 -3.86
N LEU A 108 6.73 22.22 -4.87
CA LEU A 108 8.01 21.53 -4.73
C LEU A 108 9.11 22.42 -5.33
N GLY A 109 9.92 23.04 -4.46
CA GLY A 109 11.08 23.86 -4.91
C GLY A 109 12.35 23.02 -5.00
N GLU A 110 13.43 23.63 -5.50
CA GLU A 110 14.75 22.99 -5.69
C GLU A 110 15.28 22.31 -4.43
N LYS A 111 15.08 22.94 -3.24
CA LYS A 111 15.52 22.37 -1.96
C LYS A 111 14.75 21.09 -1.63
N SER A 112 13.45 21.05 -1.89
CA SER A 112 12.63 19.85 -1.69
C SER A 112 13.03 18.75 -2.64
N ALA A 113 13.27 19.07 -3.91
CA ALA A 113 13.75 18.14 -4.92
C ALA A 113 15.10 17.54 -4.53
N HIS A 114 16.05 18.37 -4.11
CA HIS A 114 17.36 17.91 -3.64
C HIS A 114 17.27 16.95 -2.45
N ASN A 115 16.49 17.32 -1.43
CA ASN A 115 16.32 16.48 -0.24
C ASN A 115 15.65 15.14 -0.56
N MET A 116 14.65 15.15 -1.44
CA MET A 116 13.95 13.95 -1.88
C MET A 116 14.89 13.00 -2.63
N LEU A 117 15.68 13.52 -3.58
CA LEU A 117 16.65 12.72 -4.33
C LEU A 117 17.75 12.18 -3.42
N ALA A 118 18.25 12.97 -2.47
CA ALA A 118 19.18 12.47 -1.46
C ALA A 118 18.59 11.32 -0.64
N SER A 119 17.32 11.43 -0.25
CA SER A 119 16.62 10.36 0.47
C SER A 119 16.43 9.10 -0.40
N ILE A 120 16.13 9.25 -1.68
CA ILE A 120 16.05 8.14 -2.65
C ILE A 120 17.41 7.44 -2.74
N GLU A 121 18.52 8.17 -2.84
CA GLU A 121 19.86 7.57 -2.89
C GLU A 121 20.19 6.80 -1.59
N VAL A 122 19.90 7.38 -0.43
CA VAL A 122 20.08 6.70 0.86
C VAL A 122 19.26 5.42 0.94
N SER A 123 18.05 5.40 0.38
CA SER A 123 17.18 4.22 0.39
C SER A 123 17.78 3.01 -0.32
N LYS A 124 18.69 3.19 -1.27
CA LYS A 124 19.38 2.10 -1.97
C LYS A 124 20.28 1.26 -1.06
N GLN A 125 20.58 1.75 0.15
CA GLN A 125 21.43 1.09 1.14
C GLN A 125 20.63 0.38 2.25
N VAL A 126 19.31 0.37 2.19
CA VAL A 126 18.49 -0.30 3.21
C VAL A 126 18.70 -1.82 3.17
N PRO A 127 18.63 -2.52 4.33
CA PRO A 127 18.77 -3.96 4.38
C PRO A 127 17.73 -4.70 3.52
N TRP A 128 18.12 -5.80 2.91
CA TRP A 128 17.29 -6.65 2.04
C TRP A 128 15.94 -7.02 2.65
N ALA A 129 15.89 -7.32 3.94
CA ALA A 129 14.63 -7.59 4.64
C ALA A 129 13.61 -6.42 4.55
N ARG A 130 14.11 -5.17 4.55
CA ARG A 130 13.25 -3.99 4.39
C ARG A 130 12.77 -3.84 2.95
N VAL A 131 13.60 -4.16 1.97
CA VAL A 131 13.20 -4.18 0.56
C VAL A 131 12.07 -5.19 0.36
N LEU A 132 12.19 -6.41 0.88
CA LEU A 132 11.14 -7.42 0.81
C LEU A 132 9.83 -6.95 1.44
N PHE A 133 9.89 -6.32 2.60
CA PHE A 133 8.72 -5.72 3.24
C PHE A 133 8.14 -4.58 2.39
N ALA A 134 9.00 -3.73 1.84
CA ALA A 134 8.61 -2.57 1.04
C ALA A 134 7.87 -2.96 -0.27
N LEU A 135 8.16 -4.12 -0.85
CA LEU A 135 7.46 -4.62 -2.03
C LEU A 135 5.98 -4.88 -1.80
N GLY A 136 5.53 -4.92 -0.54
CA GLY A 136 4.12 -5.08 -0.19
C GLY A 136 3.52 -6.42 -0.64
N ILE A 137 4.34 -7.48 -0.66
CA ILE A 137 3.89 -8.83 -1.01
C ILE A 137 2.83 -9.25 0.02
N ARG A 138 1.67 -9.68 -0.49
CA ARG A 138 0.56 -10.08 0.36
C ARG A 138 1.01 -11.16 1.35
N MET A 139 0.56 -11.08 2.59
CA MET A 139 0.92 -11.95 3.72
C MET A 139 2.39 -11.87 4.16
N VAL A 140 3.22 -11.03 3.52
CA VAL A 140 4.61 -10.84 3.91
C VAL A 140 4.73 -9.54 4.72
N GLY A 141 4.54 -9.66 6.03
CA GLY A 141 4.77 -8.57 6.99
C GLY A 141 6.27 -8.40 7.31
N GLU A 142 6.58 -7.42 8.15
CA GLU A 142 7.96 -7.08 8.54
C GLU A 142 8.72 -8.29 9.14
N THR A 143 8.04 -9.09 9.98
CA THR A 143 8.63 -10.28 10.61
C THR A 143 8.90 -11.38 9.58
N THR A 144 7.92 -11.66 8.72
CA THR A 144 8.02 -12.66 7.66
C THR A 144 9.12 -12.26 6.66
N ALA A 145 9.18 -10.99 6.26
CA ALA A 145 10.24 -10.48 5.39
C ALA A 145 11.65 -10.70 5.99
N ARG A 146 11.82 -10.48 7.30
CA ARG A 146 13.09 -10.78 7.99
C ARG A 146 13.45 -12.27 7.99
N LYS A 147 12.46 -13.16 8.19
CA LYS A 147 12.68 -14.61 8.16
C LYS A 147 13.09 -15.06 6.74
N ILE A 148 12.37 -14.58 5.71
CA ILE A 148 12.71 -14.86 4.31
C ILE A 148 14.11 -14.35 3.97
N ALA A 149 14.45 -13.10 4.34
CA ALA A 149 15.74 -12.51 4.06
C ALA A 149 16.92 -13.23 4.74
N ARG A 150 16.70 -13.82 5.92
CA ARG A 150 17.70 -14.67 6.58
C ARG A 150 17.98 -15.96 5.82
N ARG A 151 16.93 -16.56 5.25
CA ARG A 151 17.03 -17.82 4.49
C ARG A 151 17.56 -17.58 3.08
N PHE A 152 17.15 -16.46 2.45
CA PHE A 152 17.51 -16.04 1.11
C PHE A 152 18.07 -14.61 1.15
N PRO A 153 19.39 -14.44 1.36
CA PRO A 153 20.03 -13.15 1.58
C PRO A 153 20.03 -12.18 0.38
N SER A 154 19.61 -12.64 -0.80
CA SER A 154 19.53 -11.81 -2.01
C SER A 154 18.35 -12.20 -2.88
N ILE A 155 17.99 -11.30 -3.82
CA ILE A 155 16.97 -11.59 -4.83
C ILE A 155 17.38 -12.76 -5.71
N ASP A 156 18.67 -12.89 -6.05
CA ASP A 156 19.18 -14.00 -6.86
C ASP A 156 18.96 -15.37 -6.23
N GLN A 157 19.03 -15.44 -4.90
CA GLN A 157 18.72 -16.66 -4.19
C GLN A 157 17.22 -16.88 -4.04
N LEU A 158 16.46 -15.82 -3.78
CA LEU A 158 15.01 -15.92 -3.59
C LEU A 158 14.27 -16.30 -4.88
N GLN A 159 14.69 -15.79 -6.04
CA GLN A 159 14.04 -16.08 -7.32
C GLN A 159 14.07 -17.56 -7.72
N TRP A 160 15.02 -18.32 -7.18
CA TRP A 160 15.17 -19.76 -7.42
C TRP A 160 14.65 -20.62 -6.26
N ALA A 161 14.04 -20.00 -5.26
CA ALA A 161 13.48 -20.72 -4.13
C ALA A 161 12.30 -21.59 -4.56
N THR A 162 12.29 -22.83 -4.12
CA THR A 162 11.15 -23.73 -4.34
C THR A 162 10.03 -23.44 -3.34
N MET A 163 8.81 -23.85 -3.66
CA MET A 163 7.67 -23.76 -2.75
C MET A 163 7.96 -24.46 -1.42
N GLU A 164 8.57 -25.66 -1.47
CA GLU A 164 8.95 -26.42 -0.28
C GLU A 164 9.95 -25.65 0.60
N GLN A 165 10.93 -24.98 -0.01
CA GLN A 165 11.89 -24.17 0.72
C GLN A 165 11.24 -22.93 1.37
N LEU A 166 10.26 -22.31 0.70
CA LEU A 166 9.54 -21.15 1.24
C LEU A 166 8.62 -21.57 2.39
N THR A 167 7.83 -22.63 2.22
CA THR A 167 6.91 -23.15 3.25
C THR A 167 7.61 -23.77 4.45
N SER A 168 8.90 -24.13 4.32
CA SER A 168 9.72 -24.57 5.45
C SER A 168 10.12 -23.44 6.40
N ILE A 169 9.93 -22.19 6.00
CA ILE A 169 10.19 -21.03 6.85
C ILE A 169 8.99 -20.84 7.79
N GLU A 170 9.26 -20.73 9.09
CA GLU A 170 8.24 -20.47 10.11
C GLU A 170 7.40 -19.21 9.76
N ASP A 171 6.09 -19.30 9.85
CA ASP A 171 5.10 -18.26 9.47
C ASP A 171 5.05 -17.94 7.96
N VAL A 172 5.58 -18.81 7.10
CA VAL A 172 5.43 -18.76 5.66
C VAL A 172 4.72 -20.03 5.21
N GLY A 173 3.45 -19.94 4.83
CA GLY A 173 2.68 -21.13 4.42
C GLY A 173 1.20 -20.92 4.53
#